data_1623d9e845daa0c326783d814a81e485
#
_entry.id   1623d9e845daa0c326783d814a81e485
#
_cell.length_a   1.000
_cell.length_b   1.000
_cell.length_c   1.000
_cell.angle_alpha   90.00
_cell.angle_beta   90.00
_cell.angle_gamma   90.00
#
_symmetry.space_group_name_H-M   'P 1'
#
loop_
_entity.id
_entity.type
_entity.pdbx_description
1 polymer ?
#
loop_
_entity_poly.entity_id
_entity_poly.type
_entity_poly.pdbx_seq_one_letter_code
_entity_poly.pdbx_strand_id
1 'polypeptide(L)'
;MEGYRLKEYSCFTSAGACFILSVVYVASLYVWNSPHNRDHPSTIKKRFFSVFIMMFVSPLFLYYFSQEHILQKATLWQLLGLRLHGLLPAIVIPMFLTMVLFLGPLSMQGFSGLWKLYAGIKNVWISGVNIFNIIFEAEPMYWMSNLTNLIWLRNHVVAPLSEEFTFRACMLPLLLQCFRPMTAVFVCPLFFGVAHFHHMVERMRNGLDFKRALMISCFQFSYTTLFGAYSAFLFAKTD
;
A
#
# COMPACT_ATOMS: atom_id res chain seq x y z
N MET A 1 -13.59 18.93 -41.97
CA MET A 1 -12.72 18.16 -41.08
C MET A 1 -12.53 18.98 -39.83
N GLU A 2 -13.40 18.83 -38.87
CA GLU A 2 -13.23 19.46 -37.56
C GLU A 2 -12.10 18.67 -36.86
N GLY A 3 -11.00 19.42 -36.64
CA GLY A 3 -9.88 18.86 -35.87
C GLY A 3 -10.32 18.59 -34.46
N TYR A 4 -10.48 17.31 -34.10
CA TYR A 4 -10.59 16.87 -32.74
C TYR A 4 -9.36 17.41 -31.99
N ARG A 5 -9.55 18.45 -31.18
CA ARG A 5 -8.54 18.89 -30.21
C ARG A 5 -8.38 17.77 -29.22
N LEU A 6 -7.31 17.00 -29.37
CA LEU A 6 -6.89 16.02 -28.36
C LEU A 6 -6.79 16.74 -27.00
N LYS A 7 -7.44 16.19 -26.01
CA LYS A 7 -7.51 16.77 -24.67
C LYS A 7 -6.12 16.63 -24.02
N GLU A 8 -5.27 17.65 -24.20
CA GLU A 8 -3.98 17.75 -23.54
C GLU A 8 -4.18 18.33 -22.14
N TYR A 9 -4.04 17.51 -21.13
CA TYR A 9 -4.01 17.98 -19.75
C TYR A 9 -2.63 18.54 -19.43
N SER A 10 -2.58 19.73 -18.82
CA SER A 10 -1.34 20.27 -18.31
C SER A 10 -0.83 19.44 -17.13
N CYS A 11 0.48 19.50 -16.84
CA CYS A 11 1.08 18.82 -15.68
C CYS A 11 0.43 19.22 -14.35
N PHE A 12 -0.06 20.46 -14.26
CA PHE A 12 -0.81 20.93 -13.09
C PHE A 12 -2.14 20.19 -12.92
N THR A 13 -2.83 19.86 -14.02
CA THR A 13 -4.08 19.10 -13.98
C THR A 13 -3.84 17.68 -13.48
N SER A 14 -2.79 17.01 -13.98
CA SER A 14 -2.44 15.65 -13.50
C SER A 14 -2.02 15.65 -12.03
N ALA A 15 -1.19 16.61 -11.61
CA ALA A 15 -0.80 16.76 -10.21
C ALA A 15 -2.00 17.11 -9.32
N GLY A 16 -2.88 18.00 -9.78
CA GLY A 16 -4.12 18.35 -9.10
C GLY A 16 -5.08 17.15 -8.95
N ALA A 17 -5.22 16.36 -10.01
CA ALA A 17 -6.00 15.12 -9.96
C ALA A 17 -5.44 14.13 -8.93
N CYS A 18 -4.12 13.93 -8.90
CA CYS A 18 -3.47 13.09 -7.89
C CYS A 18 -3.69 13.62 -6.47
N PHE A 19 -3.60 14.94 -6.27
CA PHE A 19 -3.89 15.56 -4.99
C PHE A 19 -5.35 15.32 -4.55
N ILE A 20 -6.30 15.57 -5.44
CA ILE A 20 -7.73 15.34 -5.18
C ILE A 20 -7.97 13.87 -4.86
N LEU A 21 -7.42 12.94 -5.63
CA LEU A 21 -7.56 11.51 -5.38
C LEU A 21 -6.99 11.11 -4.01
N SER A 22 -5.84 11.67 -3.61
CA SER A 22 -5.24 11.48 -2.30
C SER A 22 -6.17 11.95 -1.17
N VAL A 23 -6.73 13.16 -1.32
CA VAL A 23 -7.69 13.72 -0.35
C VAL A 23 -8.96 12.87 -0.28
N VAL A 24 -9.52 12.49 -1.42
CA VAL A 24 -10.74 11.66 -1.50
C VAL A 24 -10.50 10.29 -0.85
N TYR A 25 -9.34 9.67 -1.09
CA TYR A 25 -8.96 8.40 -0.45
C TYR A 25 -8.95 8.52 1.07
N VAL A 26 -8.25 9.51 1.61
CA VAL A 26 -8.20 9.73 3.07
C VAL A 26 -9.58 10.10 3.62
N ALA A 27 -10.31 11.01 2.97
CA ALA A 27 -11.65 11.42 3.41
C ALA A 27 -12.63 10.26 3.44
N SER A 28 -12.53 9.31 2.50
CA SER A 28 -13.39 8.13 2.46
C SER A 28 -13.30 7.27 3.72
N LEU A 29 -12.15 7.26 4.39
CA LEU A 29 -11.96 6.53 5.66
C LEU A 29 -12.70 7.19 6.84
N TYR A 30 -13.08 8.47 6.71
CA TYR A 30 -13.72 9.26 7.76
C TYR A 30 -15.18 9.64 7.45
N VAL A 31 -15.70 9.27 6.29
CA VAL A 31 -17.12 9.49 5.91
C VAL A 31 -18.09 8.91 6.97
N TRP A 32 -17.71 7.79 7.57
CA TRP A 32 -18.52 7.12 8.57
C TRP A 32 -18.30 7.75 9.94
N ASN A 33 -19.29 8.43 10.44
CA ASN A 33 -19.27 8.89 11.83
C ASN A 33 -19.30 7.67 12.76
N SER A 34 -18.14 7.31 13.32
CA SER A 34 -18.00 6.17 14.23
C SER A 34 -17.71 6.68 15.64
N PRO A 35 -18.53 6.33 16.64
CA PRO A 35 -18.27 6.68 18.04
C PRO A 35 -17.10 5.88 18.63
N HIS A 36 -16.65 4.84 17.93
CA HIS A 36 -15.59 3.94 18.37
C HIS A 36 -14.22 4.33 17.81
N ASN A 37 -13.17 3.87 18.48
CA ASN A 37 -11.80 4.07 18.03
C ASN A 37 -11.51 3.29 16.72
N ARG A 38 -10.33 3.56 16.13
CA ARG A 38 -9.92 2.98 14.84
C ARG A 38 -9.82 1.44 14.85
N ASP A 39 -9.62 0.83 16.00
CA ASP A 39 -9.37 -0.62 16.13
C ASP A 39 -10.66 -1.40 16.46
N HIS A 40 -11.77 -0.70 16.65
CA HIS A 40 -13.05 -1.35 16.88
C HIS A 40 -13.56 -2.06 15.60
N PRO A 41 -14.08 -3.29 15.68
CA PRO A 41 -14.49 -4.08 14.51
C PRO A 41 -15.48 -3.36 13.59
N SER A 42 -16.44 -2.62 14.15
CA SER A 42 -17.41 -1.84 13.37
C SER A 42 -16.72 -0.75 12.54
N THR A 43 -15.74 -0.03 13.12
CA THR A 43 -14.99 1.01 12.42
C THR A 43 -14.13 0.41 11.29
N ILE A 44 -13.48 -0.73 11.55
CA ILE A 44 -12.67 -1.42 10.54
C ILE A 44 -13.54 -1.87 9.36
N LYS A 45 -14.70 -2.49 9.61
CA LYS A 45 -15.62 -2.93 8.55
C LYS A 45 -16.11 -1.76 7.69
N LYS A 46 -16.45 -0.62 8.30
CA LYS A 46 -16.86 0.59 7.58
C LYS A 46 -15.72 1.12 6.70
N ARG A 47 -14.49 1.17 7.22
CA ARG A 47 -13.31 1.57 6.44
C ARG A 47 -13.00 0.58 5.31
N PHE A 48 -13.18 -0.72 5.50
CA PHE A 48 -13.06 -1.71 4.42
C PHE A 48 -14.05 -1.45 3.29
N PHE A 49 -15.28 -1.11 3.62
CA PHE A 49 -16.28 -0.75 2.61
C PHE A 49 -15.88 0.51 1.83
N SER A 50 -15.38 1.55 2.52
CA SER A 50 -14.85 2.75 1.85
C SER A 50 -13.70 2.42 0.92
N VAL A 51 -12.74 1.62 1.38
CA VAL A 51 -11.60 1.18 0.58
C VAL A 51 -12.05 0.36 -0.64
N PHE A 52 -13.02 -0.51 -0.46
CA PHE A 52 -13.62 -1.27 -1.57
C PHE A 52 -14.20 -0.34 -2.64
N ILE A 53 -14.93 0.71 -2.24
CA ILE A 53 -15.42 1.73 -3.19
C ILE A 53 -14.25 2.44 -3.88
N MET A 54 -13.19 2.79 -3.14
CA MET A 54 -12.03 3.46 -3.72
C MET A 54 -11.28 2.61 -4.75
N MET A 55 -11.34 1.28 -4.66
CA MET A 55 -10.79 0.38 -5.69
C MET A 55 -11.48 0.53 -7.06
N PHE A 56 -12.71 1.06 -7.10
CA PHE A 56 -13.40 1.41 -8.35
C PHE A 56 -13.25 2.89 -8.71
N VAL A 57 -13.28 3.78 -7.72
CA VAL A 57 -13.16 5.23 -7.94
C VAL A 57 -11.77 5.59 -8.47
N SER A 58 -10.71 5.00 -7.94
CA SER A 58 -9.33 5.34 -8.34
C SER A 58 -9.03 5.05 -9.83
N PRO A 59 -9.40 3.90 -10.40
CA PRO A 59 -9.26 3.66 -11.84
C PRO A 59 -10.13 4.58 -12.70
N LEU A 60 -11.31 5.01 -12.22
CA LEU A 60 -12.12 6.00 -12.93
C LEU A 60 -11.42 7.36 -12.99
N PHE A 61 -10.73 7.76 -11.91
CA PHE A 61 -9.86 8.95 -11.94
C PHE A 61 -8.73 8.81 -12.96
N LEU A 62 -8.05 7.67 -12.98
CA LEU A 62 -7.02 7.39 -13.97
C LEU A 62 -7.58 7.50 -15.38
N TYR A 63 -8.71 6.85 -15.67
CA TYR A 63 -9.34 6.88 -16.99
C TYR A 63 -9.76 8.30 -17.39
N TYR A 64 -10.44 9.04 -16.50
CA TYR A 64 -10.98 10.36 -16.79
C TYR A 64 -9.90 11.44 -17.02
N PHE A 65 -8.81 11.37 -16.24
CA PHE A 65 -7.71 12.33 -16.30
C PHE A 65 -6.55 11.89 -17.19
N SER A 66 -6.60 10.68 -17.77
CA SER A 66 -5.60 10.25 -18.75
C SER A 66 -5.78 11.00 -20.08
N GLN A 67 -4.66 11.24 -20.72
CA GLN A 67 -4.64 11.87 -22.04
C GLN A 67 -5.20 10.90 -23.08
N GLU A 68 -6.00 11.40 -24.01
CA GLU A 68 -6.71 10.59 -24.98
C GLU A 68 -5.77 9.76 -25.87
N HIS A 69 -4.63 10.34 -26.27
CA HIS A 69 -3.64 9.62 -27.06
C HIS A 69 -2.98 8.43 -26.33
N ILE A 70 -2.97 8.45 -24.99
CA ILE A 70 -2.49 7.33 -24.17
C ILE A 70 -3.54 6.23 -24.12
N LEU A 71 -4.82 6.59 -23.92
CA LEU A 71 -5.94 5.63 -23.91
C LEU A 71 -6.17 4.95 -25.28
N GLN A 72 -5.74 5.59 -26.37
CA GLN A 72 -5.74 4.97 -27.71
C GLN A 72 -4.62 3.94 -27.88
N LYS A 73 -3.51 4.06 -27.15
CA LYS A 73 -2.34 3.17 -27.25
C LYS A 73 -2.31 2.06 -26.21
N ALA A 74 -2.89 2.31 -25.04
CA ALA A 74 -2.87 1.37 -23.92
C ALA A 74 -4.27 1.24 -23.30
N THR A 75 -4.64 0.03 -22.95
CA THR A 75 -5.87 -0.23 -22.18
C THR A 75 -5.71 0.24 -20.74
N LEU A 76 -6.82 0.51 -20.06
CA LEU A 76 -6.81 0.86 -18.63
C LEU A 76 -6.09 -0.20 -17.78
N TRP A 77 -6.28 -1.48 -18.11
CA TRP A 77 -5.61 -2.59 -17.41
C TRP A 77 -4.09 -2.54 -17.55
N GLN A 78 -3.61 -2.19 -18.74
CA GLN A 78 -2.16 -2.01 -18.97
C GLN A 78 -1.62 -0.81 -18.20
N LEU A 79 -2.37 0.30 -18.12
CA LEU A 79 -1.97 1.47 -17.32
C LEU A 79 -1.92 1.15 -15.82
N LEU A 80 -2.79 0.25 -15.35
CA LEU A 80 -2.78 -0.23 -13.96
C LEU A 80 -1.64 -1.23 -13.67
N GLY A 81 -0.79 -1.55 -14.66
CA GLY A 81 0.27 -2.54 -14.53
C GLY A 81 -0.19 -3.99 -14.59
N LEU A 82 -1.45 -4.25 -14.97
CA LEU A 82 -2.01 -5.60 -15.06
C LEU A 82 -1.69 -6.22 -16.42
N ARG A 83 -0.52 -6.85 -16.51
CA ARG A 83 -0.01 -7.53 -17.72
C ARG A 83 0.33 -8.98 -17.42
N LEU A 84 -0.05 -9.88 -18.30
CA LEU A 84 0.31 -11.30 -18.19
C LEU A 84 1.73 -11.55 -18.68
N HIS A 85 2.15 -10.84 -19.76
CA HIS A 85 3.51 -10.94 -20.26
C HIS A 85 4.49 -10.27 -19.28
N GLY A 86 5.52 -11.01 -18.88
CA GLY A 86 6.49 -10.53 -17.90
C GLY A 86 6.04 -10.60 -16.43
N LEU A 87 4.88 -11.18 -16.12
CA LEU A 87 4.33 -11.26 -14.76
C LEU A 87 5.30 -11.94 -13.79
N LEU A 88 5.94 -13.03 -14.19
CA LEU A 88 6.84 -13.77 -13.30
C LEU A 88 8.08 -12.94 -12.87
N PRO A 89 8.87 -12.33 -13.77
CA PRO A 89 9.94 -11.42 -13.36
C PRO A 89 9.43 -10.19 -12.62
N ALA A 90 8.26 -9.66 -12.96
CA ALA A 90 7.64 -8.52 -12.25
C ALA A 90 7.26 -8.85 -10.80
N ILE A 91 7.02 -10.11 -10.46
CA ILE A 91 6.81 -10.57 -9.08
C ILE A 91 8.15 -10.88 -8.41
N VAL A 92 8.99 -11.69 -9.05
CA VAL A 92 10.19 -12.26 -8.41
C VAL A 92 11.25 -11.20 -8.14
N ILE A 93 11.52 -10.30 -9.10
CA ILE A 93 12.57 -9.30 -8.95
C ILE A 93 12.25 -8.29 -7.85
N PRO A 94 11.06 -7.64 -7.81
CA PRO A 94 10.72 -6.74 -6.71
C PRO A 94 10.67 -7.44 -5.35
N MET A 95 10.17 -8.67 -5.29
CA MET A 95 10.15 -9.45 -4.07
C MET A 95 11.57 -9.71 -3.54
N PHE A 96 12.48 -10.13 -4.40
CA PHE A 96 13.89 -10.34 -4.04
C PHE A 96 14.57 -9.05 -3.57
N LEU A 97 14.39 -7.95 -4.31
CA LEU A 97 14.94 -6.64 -3.93
C LEU A 97 14.38 -6.14 -2.61
N THR A 98 13.10 -6.37 -2.36
CA THR A 98 12.46 -6.02 -1.09
C THR A 98 12.99 -6.88 0.06
N MET A 99 13.21 -8.17 -0.15
CA MET A 99 13.87 -9.02 0.86
C MET A 99 15.28 -8.56 1.17
N VAL A 100 16.05 -8.12 0.17
CA VAL A 100 17.39 -7.54 0.40
C VAL A 100 17.30 -6.24 1.18
N LEU A 101 16.35 -5.34 0.86
CA LEU A 101 16.10 -4.10 1.58
C LEU A 101 15.75 -4.34 3.05
N PHE A 102 14.97 -5.37 3.34
CA PHE A 102 14.53 -5.74 4.69
C PHE A 102 15.37 -6.88 5.30
N LEU A 103 16.57 -7.12 4.80
CA LEU A 103 17.43 -8.22 5.28
C LEU A 103 17.71 -8.14 6.80
N GLY A 104 17.89 -6.93 7.34
CA GLY A 104 18.09 -6.73 8.78
C GLY A 104 16.90 -7.25 9.62
N PRO A 105 15.70 -6.68 9.45
CA PRO A 105 14.50 -7.19 10.13
C PRO A 105 14.22 -8.68 9.88
N LEU A 106 14.41 -9.17 8.65
CA LEU A 106 14.20 -10.58 8.30
C LEU A 106 15.20 -11.50 9.01
N SER A 107 16.47 -11.12 9.09
CA SER A 107 17.47 -11.91 9.82
C SER A 107 17.18 -11.94 11.32
N MET A 108 16.76 -10.83 11.93
CA MET A 108 16.35 -10.80 13.33
C MET A 108 15.16 -11.73 13.61
N GLN A 109 14.16 -11.72 12.73
CA GLN A 109 13.01 -12.65 12.83
C GLN A 109 13.45 -14.11 12.62
N GLY A 110 14.31 -14.35 11.63
CA GLY A 110 14.88 -15.68 11.37
C GLY A 110 15.63 -16.23 12.58
N PHE A 111 16.50 -15.43 13.19
CA PHE A 111 17.23 -15.86 14.40
C PHE A 111 16.28 -16.12 15.58
N SER A 112 15.27 -15.28 15.78
CA SER A 112 14.28 -15.50 16.85
C SER A 112 13.43 -16.75 16.58
N GLY A 113 13.08 -17.01 15.32
CA GLY A 113 12.37 -18.22 14.89
C GLY A 113 13.20 -19.47 15.08
N LEU A 114 14.47 -19.48 14.64
CA LEU A 114 15.40 -20.58 14.86
C LEU A 114 15.63 -20.86 16.35
N TRP A 115 15.72 -19.82 17.18
CA TRP A 115 15.84 -19.99 18.63
C TRP A 115 14.60 -20.62 19.24
N LYS A 116 13.40 -20.21 18.82
CA LYS A 116 12.13 -20.82 19.24
C LYS A 116 12.03 -22.28 18.79
N LEU A 117 12.43 -22.56 17.55
CA LEU A 117 12.47 -23.91 17.01
C LEU A 117 13.43 -24.81 17.79
N TYR A 118 14.64 -24.30 18.06
CA TYR A 118 15.63 -25.01 18.88
C TYR A 118 15.10 -25.32 20.29
N ALA A 119 14.50 -24.31 20.96
CA ALA A 119 13.90 -24.50 22.27
C ALA A 119 12.71 -25.48 22.24
N GLY A 120 11.91 -25.44 21.17
CA GLY A 120 10.82 -26.37 20.91
C GLY A 120 11.34 -27.80 20.73
N ILE A 121 12.36 -28.00 19.90
CA ILE A 121 13.00 -29.30 19.67
C ILE A 121 13.56 -29.88 20.97
N LYS A 122 14.23 -29.06 21.78
CA LYS A 122 14.76 -29.47 23.08
C LYS A 122 13.63 -29.96 24.01
N ASN A 123 12.52 -29.26 24.06
CA ASN A 123 11.37 -29.61 24.89
C ASN A 123 10.68 -30.90 24.39
N VAL A 124 10.60 -31.07 23.06
CA VAL A 124 10.00 -32.27 22.44
C VAL A 124 10.88 -33.50 22.66
N TRP A 125 12.19 -33.37 22.61
CA TRP A 125 13.13 -34.46 22.98
C TRP A 125 12.89 -34.94 24.41
N ILE A 126 12.49 -34.03 25.29
CA ILE A 126 12.17 -34.34 26.70
C ILE A 126 10.76 -34.97 26.84
N SER A 127 9.80 -34.59 25.96
CA SER A 127 8.38 -34.94 26.09
C SER A 127 7.90 -36.06 25.16
N GLY A 128 8.74 -36.55 24.21
CA GLY A 128 8.39 -37.64 23.29
C GLY A 128 7.30 -37.34 22.26
N VAL A 129 6.94 -36.06 22.05
CA VAL A 129 5.90 -35.61 21.11
C VAL A 129 6.48 -35.46 19.71
N ASN A 130 5.73 -35.80 18.67
CA ASN A 130 6.17 -35.80 17.29
C ASN A 130 6.20 -34.36 16.72
N ILE A 131 7.40 -33.81 16.43
CA ILE A 131 7.64 -32.45 15.91
C ILE A 131 6.87 -32.18 14.62
N PHE A 132 6.74 -33.17 13.74
CA PHE A 132 6.07 -33.04 12.46
C PHE A 132 4.61 -32.60 12.61
N ASN A 133 3.91 -33.15 13.59
CA ASN A 133 2.51 -32.81 13.86
C ASN A 133 2.39 -31.36 14.38
N ILE A 134 3.31 -30.91 15.24
CA ILE A 134 3.28 -29.54 15.78
C ILE A 134 3.50 -28.50 14.68
N ILE A 135 4.44 -28.73 13.77
CA ILE A 135 4.73 -27.79 12.68
C ILE A 135 3.59 -27.79 11.64
N PHE A 136 3.06 -28.95 11.29
CA PHE A 136 2.03 -29.10 10.25
C PHE A 136 0.64 -28.63 10.70
N GLU A 137 0.31 -28.72 11.99
CA GLU A 137 -0.95 -28.23 12.55
C GLU A 137 -0.89 -26.74 12.94
N ALA A 138 0.27 -26.23 13.34
CA ALA A 138 0.42 -24.86 13.79
C ALA A 138 0.30 -23.83 12.64
N GLU A 139 0.79 -24.14 11.46
CA GLU A 139 0.78 -23.21 10.31
C GLU A 139 -0.63 -22.88 9.79
N PRO A 140 -1.50 -23.86 9.47
CA PRO A 140 -2.87 -23.56 9.02
C PRO A 140 -3.72 -22.85 10.08
N MET A 141 -3.59 -23.24 11.35
CA MET A 141 -4.27 -22.58 12.46
C MET A 141 -3.80 -21.14 12.65
N TYR A 142 -2.51 -20.87 12.50
CA TYR A 142 -1.96 -19.52 12.55
C TYR A 142 -2.57 -18.64 11.45
N TRP A 143 -2.60 -19.09 10.21
CA TRP A 143 -3.18 -18.35 9.10
C TRP A 143 -4.69 -18.15 9.26
N MET A 144 -5.44 -19.16 9.66
CA MET A 144 -6.89 -19.03 9.90
C MET A 144 -7.19 -18.04 11.03
N SER A 145 -6.44 -18.11 12.14
CA SER A 145 -6.60 -17.16 13.25
C SER A 145 -6.32 -15.71 12.81
N ASN A 146 -5.29 -15.49 12.00
CA ASN A 146 -4.96 -14.17 11.50
C ASN A 146 -5.96 -13.65 10.46
N LEU A 147 -6.47 -14.49 9.56
CA LEU A 147 -7.48 -14.10 8.57
C LEU A 147 -8.82 -13.72 9.20
N THR A 148 -9.14 -14.24 10.40
CA THR A 148 -10.32 -13.82 11.18
C THR A 148 -10.07 -12.55 12.00
N ASN A 149 -8.81 -12.15 12.20
CA ASN A 149 -8.45 -10.95 12.93
C ASN A 149 -8.52 -9.72 12.02
N LEU A 150 -9.56 -8.89 12.22
CA LEU A 150 -9.79 -7.69 11.40
C LEU A 150 -8.64 -6.67 11.48
N ILE A 151 -7.95 -6.55 12.61
CA ILE A 151 -6.81 -5.64 12.76
C ILE A 151 -5.62 -6.15 11.93
N TRP A 152 -5.36 -7.45 12.00
CA TRP A 152 -4.32 -8.08 11.20
C TRP A 152 -4.63 -7.96 9.71
N LEU A 153 -5.85 -8.27 9.29
CA LEU A 153 -6.31 -8.18 7.90
C LEU A 153 -6.19 -6.74 7.36
N ARG A 154 -6.57 -5.75 8.17
CA ARG A 154 -6.39 -4.33 7.83
C ARG A 154 -4.90 -4.01 7.58
N ASN A 155 -4.04 -4.38 8.50
CA ASN A 155 -2.65 -3.93 8.49
C ASN A 155 -1.78 -4.65 7.44
N HIS A 156 -2.09 -5.92 7.13
CA HIS A 156 -1.24 -6.74 6.27
C HIS A 156 -1.82 -7.00 4.88
N VAL A 157 -3.11 -6.77 4.67
CA VAL A 157 -3.76 -7.05 3.39
C VAL A 157 -4.49 -5.83 2.83
N VAL A 158 -5.52 -5.36 3.52
CA VAL A 158 -6.45 -4.38 2.94
C VAL A 158 -5.80 -3.00 2.76
N ALA A 159 -5.13 -2.48 3.79
CA ALA A 159 -4.48 -1.17 3.69
C ALA A 159 -3.32 -1.22 2.68
N PRO A 160 -2.32 -2.12 2.78
CA PRO A 160 -1.23 -2.15 1.79
C PRO A 160 -1.71 -2.31 0.35
N LEU A 161 -2.67 -3.23 0.11
CA LEU A 161 -3.20 -3.45 -1.24
C LEU A 161 -3.86 -2.20 -1.81
N SER A 162 -4.74 -1.56 -1.03
CA SER A 162 -5.47 -0.38 -1.50
C SER A 162 -4.57 0.85 -1.65
N GLU A 163 -3.58 1.00 -0.80
CA GLU A 163 -2.60 2.08 -0.88
C GLU A 163 -1.72 1.92 -2.12
N GLU A 164 -1.15 0.73 -2.38
CA GLU A 164 -0.37 0.48 -3.59
C GLU A 164 -1.22 0.64 -4.85
N PHE A 165 -2.46 0.15 -4.83
CA PHE A 165 -3.36 0.29 -5.97
C PHE A 165 -3.68 1.76 -6.28
N THR A 166 -4.04 2.56 -5.25
CA THR A 166 -4.40 3.97 -5.46
C THR A 166 -3.18 4.82 -5.81
N PHE A 167 -2.10 4.72 -5.03
CA PHE A 167 -0.94 5.62 -5.17
C PHE A 167 0.03 5.17 -6.26
N ARG A 168 0.19 3.87 -6.52
CA ARG A 168 1.12 3.39 -7.58
C ARG A 168 0.38 3.02 -8.85
N ALA A 169 -0.61 2.15 -8.79
CA ALA A 169 -1.29 1.73 -10.02
C ALA A 169 -2.17 2.82 -10.64
N CYS A 170 -2.74 3.77 -9.86
CA CYS A 170 -3.60 4.83 -10.42
C CYS A 170 -2.91 6.19 -10.54
N MET A 171 -2.18 6.66 -9.51
CA MET A 171 -1.58 8.01 -9.57
C MET A 171 -0.29 8.08 -10.36
N LEU A 172 0.60 7.07 -10.23
CA LEU A 172 1.90 7.13 -10.92
C LEU A 172 1.75 7.18 -12.45
N PRO A 173 0.86 6.40 -13.11
CA PRO A 173 0.63 6.54 -14.54
C PRO A 173 0.11 7.92 -14.96
N LEU A 174 -0.70 8.59 -14.14
CA LEU A 174 -1.13 9.98 -14.42
C LEU A 174 0.05 10.95 -14.43
N LEU A 175 0.98 10.80 -13.47
CA LEU A 175 2.17 11.64 -13.39
C LEU A 175 3.16 11.33 -14.51
N LEU A 176 3.31 10.06 -14.91
CA LEU A 176 4.19 9.65 -16.01
C LEU A 176 3.76 10.18 -17.38
N GLN A 177 2.48 10.54 -17.56
CA GLN A 177 2.01 11.18 -18.78
C GLN A 177 2.53 12.61 -18.96
N CYS A 178 3.03 13.20 -17.90
CA CYS A 178 3.39 14.62 -17.86
C CYS A 178 4.81 14.86 -17.37
N PHE A 179 5.25 14.16 -16.33
CA PHE A 179 6.58 14.31 -15.76
C PHE A 179 7.56 13.26 -16.32
N ARG A 180 8.84 13.61 -16.32
CA ARG A 180 9.89 12.63 -16.59
C ARG A 180 9.81 11.48 -15.55
N PRO A 181 10.12 10.23 -15.93
CA PRO A 181 9.97 9.09 -15.03
C PRO A 181 10.60 9.28 -13.65
N MET A 182 11.83 9.80 -13.59
CA MET A 182 12.49 10.08 -12.30
C MET A 182 11.72 11.11 -11.47
N THR A 183 11.20 12.18 -12.09
CA THR A 183 10.40 13.18 -11.37
C THR A 183 9.11 12.57 -10.84
N ALA A 184 8.41 11.79 -11.65
CA ALA A 184 7.17 11.12 -11.23
C ALA A 184 7.41 10.14 -10.06
N VAL A 185 8.53 9.38 -10.10
CA VAL A 185 8.93 8.46 -9.02
C VAL A 185 9.15 9.16 -7.68
N PHE A 186 9.65 10.40 -7.69
CA PHE A 186 9.84 11.17 -6.44
C PHE A 186 8.61 12.01 -6.05
N VAL A 187 7.82 12.47 -7.01
CA VAL A 187 6.62 13.29 -6.72
C VAL A 187 5.45 12.43 -6.21
N CYS A 188 5.23 11.27 -6.81
CA CYS A 188 4.12 10.38 -6.42
C CYS A 188 4.14 10.03 -4.92
N PRO A 189 5.27 9.64 -4.31
CA PRO A 189 5.34 9.33 -2.89
C PRO A 189 5.08 10.51 -1.96
N LEU A 190 5.24 11.75 -2.40
CA LEU A 190 4.90 12.92 -1.58
C LEU A 190 3.40 12.96 -1.27
N PHE A 191 2.55 12.65 -2.25
CA PHE A 191 1.10 12.53 -2.01
C PHE A 191 0.79 11.44 -0.99
N PHE A 192 1.46 10.30 -1.09
CA PHE A 192 1.34 9.20 -0.16
C PHE A 192 1.82 9.56 1.26
N GLY A 193 2.99 10.20 1.36
CA GLY A 193 3.53 10.67 2.64
C GLY A 193 2.63 11.71 3.30
N VAL A 194 2.16 12.71 2.54
CA VAL A 194 1.24 13.75 3.04
C VAL A 194 -0.08 13.14 3.49
N ALA A 195 -0.61 12.15 2.77
CA ALA A 195 -1.82 11.44 3.15
C ALA A 195 -1.73 10.88 4.60
N HIS A 196 -0.55 10.47 5.05
CA HIS A 196 -0.35 9.91 6.40
C HIS A 196 -0.46 10.93 7.55
N PHE A 197 -0.46 12.25 7.26
CA PHE A 197 -0.64 13.26 8.30
C PHE A 197 -2.03 13.19 8.98
N HIS A 198 -3.02 12.53 8.37
CA HIS A 198 -4.30 12.28 9.04
C HIS A 198 -4.13 11.51 10.38
N HIS A 199 -3.10 10.68 10.49
CA HIS A 199 -2.79 9.99 11.75
C HIS A 199 -2.34 10.93 12.87
N MET A 200 -1.82 12.12 12.54
CA MET A 200 -1.51 13.13 13.56
C MET A 200 -2.76 13.54 14.31
N VAL A 201 -3.85 13.78 13.59
CA VAL A 201 -5.15 14.14 14.17
C VAL A 201 -5.68 13.00 15.06
N GLU A 202 -5.57 11.75 14.62
CA GLU A 202 -5.96 10.58 15.43
C GLU A 202 -5.12 10.48 16.71
N ARG A 203 -3.80 10.69 16.63
CA ARG A 203 -2.90 10.66 17.79
C ARG A 203 -3.25 11.76 18.80
N MET A 204 -3.51 12.98 18.33
CA MET A 204 -3.92 14.10 19.18
C MET A 204 -5.27 13.84 19.86
N ARG A 205 -6.25 13.28 19.14
CA ARG A 205 -7.54 12.87 19.70
C ARG A 205 -7.40 11.78 20.77
N ASN A 206 -6.37 10.94 20.67
CA ASN A 206 -6.04 9.93 21.67
C ASN A 206 -5.19 10.50 22.84
N GLY A 207 -5.07 11.83 22.95
CA GLY A 207 -4.41 12.50 24.08
C GLY A 207 -2.89 12.70 23.92
N LEU A 208 -2.32 12.45 22.73
CA LEU A 208 -0.91 12.74 22.52
C LEU A 208 -0.67 14.23 22.31
N ASP A 209 0.34 14.77 22.97
CA ASP A 209 0.78 16.16 22.81
C ASP A 209 1.12 16.51 21.37
N PHE A 210 0.82 17.74 20.94
CA PHE A 210 1.02 18.21 19.56
C PHE A 210 2.45 18.01 19.06
N LYS A 211 3.46 18.37 19.88
CA LYS A 211 4.88 18.24 19.47
C LYS A 211 5.28 16.79 19.20
N ARG A 212 4.85 15.87 20.08
CA ARG A 212 5.10 14.44 19.91
C ARG A 212 4.33 13.86 18.72
N ALA A 213 3.04 14.25 18.56
CA ALA A 213 2.22 13.83 17.43
C ALA A 213 2.84 14.29 16.10
N LEU A 214 3.31 15.54 16.03
CA LEU A 214 3.99 16.11 14.85
C LEU A 214 5.30 15.37 14.56
N MET A 215 6.16 15.18 15.57
CA MET A 215 7.44 14.48 15.40
C MET A 215 7.25 13.06 14.84
N ILE A 216 6.32 12.30 15.41
CA ILE A 216 6.00 10.94 14.92
C ILE A 216 5.44 11.00 13.49
N SER A 217 4.61 11.99 13.17
CA SER A 217 4.03 12.13 11.83
C SER A 217 5.07 12.57 10.80
N CYS A 218 6.02 13.42 11.15
CA CYS A 218 7.16 13.78 10.28
C CYS A 218 8.07 12.57 10.05
N PHE A 219 8.35 11.79 11.08
CA PHE A 219 9.11 10.55 10.92
C PHE A 219 8.36 9.56 10.01
N GLN A 220 7.04 9.41 10.22
CA GLN A 220 6.20 8.58 9.35
C GLN A 220 6.22 9.07 7.90
N PHE A 221 6.04 10.36 7.66
CA PHE A 221 6.15 10.99 6.35
C PHE A 221 7.48 10.65 5.66
N SER A 222 8.58 10.75 6.39
CA SER A 222 9.92 10.50 5.85
C SER A 222 10.07 9.06 5.36
N TYR A 223 9.79 8.06 6.20
CA TYR A 223 9.98 6.67 5.81
C TYR A 223 8.93 6.21 4.77
N THR A 224 7.68 6.70 4.84
CA THR A 224 6.66 6.35 3.84
C THR A 224 6.97 6.97 2.48
N THR A 225 7.56 8.17 2.44
CA THR A 225 8.00 8.81 1.21
C THR A 225 9.20 8.07 0.60
N LEU A 226 10.19 7.71 1.41
CA LEU A 226 11.36 6.95 0.95
C LEU A 226 10.96 5.56 0.41
N PHE A 227 10.18 4.81 1.19
CA PHE A 227 9.66 3.52 0.73
C PHE A 227 8.76 3.67 -0.49
N GLY A 228 7.96 4.73 -0.51
CA GLY A 228 7.11 5.08 -1.64
C GLY A 228 7.88 5.36 -2.92
N ALA A 229 9.05 6.01 -2.86
CA ALA A 229 9.91 6.24 -4.01
C ALA A 229 10.51 4.91 -4.52
N TYR A 230 10.90 4.02 -3.61
CA TYR A 230 11.32 2.67 -3.96
C TYR A 230 10.21 1.88 -4.67
N SER A 231 8.98 1.84 -4.12
CA SER A 231 7.84 1.17 -4.73
C SER A 231 7.47 1.76 -6.09
N ALA A 232 7.46 3.10 -6.21
CA ALA A 232 7.19 3.80 -7.46
C ALA A 232 8.26 3.50 -8.54
N PHE A 233 9.53 3.40 -8.13
CA PHE A 233 10.62 3.01 -9.03
C PHE A 233 10.44 1.58 -9.53
N LEU A 234 10.12 0.64 -8.64
CA LEU A 234 9.85 -0.75 -9.02
C LEU A 234 8.68 -0.83 -10.01
N PHE A 235 7.57 -0.17 -9.69
CA PHE A 235 6.40 -0.14 -10.57
C PHE A 235 6.76 0.40 -11.96
N ALA A 236 7.46 1.54 -12.04
CA ALA A 236 7.86 2.15 -13.32
C ALA A 236 8.90 1.33 -14.11
N LYS A 237 9.57 0.35 -13.50
CA LYS A 237 10.57 -0.51 -14.16
C LYS A 237 10.04 -1.89 -14.53
N THR A 238 8.96 -2.33 -13.90
CA THR A 238 8.31 -3.61 -14.19
C THR A 238 7.13 -3.48 -15.15
N ASP A 239 6.77 -2.25 -15.49
CA ASP A 239 5.67 -1.87 -16.39
C ASP A 239 6.06 -1.80 -17.90
#